data_58bd7dc6c9b916ad4678542ca27ff9c0
#
_entry.id   58bd7dc6c9b916ad4678542ca27ff9c0
#
_cell.length_a   1.000
_cell.length_b   1.000
_cell.length_c   1.000
_cell.angle_alpha   90.00
_cell.angle_beta   90.00
_cell.angle_gamma   90.00
#
_symmetry.space_group_name_H-M   'P 1'
#
loop_
_entity.id
_entity.type
_entity.pdbx_description
1 polymer ?
#
loop_
_entity_poly.entity_id
_entity_poly.type
_entity_poly.pdbx_seq_one_letter_code
_entity_poly.pdbx_strand_id
1 'polypeptide(L)'
;MTNLLAIRHAHPRDANIRFQEEGHKYTILTDLNSQYTSVTTWNHSHFPHFDADAVIASMMKGKNWNETNKYWGLTADQIKKQWADNGKEVAGLGTQMHYEIECFLGGLCPPMTPLVGGVTSSLNPKGACPPQTPLNPNSLLGGIAPPLDPNSLPLKYTHRDLLDYYFGPPRGSKGTSEEIGKGVIGGQSPPTNFMSFLQDYPHLVPYRTEWLIYDDEVKMSGSIDMVYENVEDGTLSIYDWKRCKSIDKTNGWNKFAITECISHLPDSNFWHYALQLNTYKTILERNYGKRVADMYLVRLHPDSSTYQLLKVPVLENEMNDLFELKKATLQRI
;
A
#
# COMPACT_ATOMS: atom_id res chain seq x y z
N MET A 1 13.81 8.83 -8.21
CA MET A 1 13.38 8.09 -9.43
C MET A 1 12.00 8.58 -9.79
N THR A 2 11.70 8.78 -11.05
CA THR A 2 10.42 9.36 -11.48
C THR A 2 9.53 8.23 -11.97
N ASN A 3 8.40 8.03 -11.29
CA ASN A 3 7.40 7.02 -11.64
C ASN A 3 6.71 7.44 -12.95
N LEU A 4 6.63 6.53 -13.93
CA LEU A 4 6.03 6.77 -15.24
C LEU A 4 4.58 7.24 -15.14
N LEU A 5 3.79 6.62 -14.25
CA LEU A 5 2.39 6.99 -14.03
C LEU A 5 2.26 8.40 -13.44
N ALA A 6 3.20 8.79 -12.56
CA ALA A 6 3.23 10.15 -12.00
C ALA A 6 3.54 11.21 -13.06
N ILE A 7 4.34 10.87 -14.08
CA ILE A 7 4.60 11.78 -15.21
C ILE A 7 3.36 11.89 -16.11
N ARG A 8 2.77 10.74 -16.46
CA ARG A 8 1.64 10.66 -17.40
C ARG A 8 0.35 11.28 -16.85
N HIS A 9 0.16 11.16 -15.55
CA HIS A 9 -1.02 11.64 -14.85
C HIS A 9 -0.67 12.69 -13.78
N ALA A 10 0.29 13.58 -14.11
CA ALA A 10 0.69 14.65 -13.23
C ALA A 10 -0.49 15.56 -12.85
N HIS A 11 -0.55 15.95 -11.59
CA HIS A 11 -1.55 16.90 -11.09
C HIS A 11 -0.83 18.15 -10.54
N PRO A 12 -1.38 19.36 -10.71
CA PRO A 12 -0.73 20.59 -10.21
C PRO A 12 -0.38 20.57 -8.73
N ARG A 13 -1.18 19.89 -7.90
CA ARG A 13 -0.93 19.75 -6.47
C ARG A 13 0.25 18.84 -6.12
N ASP A 14 0.71 17.98 -7.04
CA ASP A 14 1.86 17.08 -6.81
C ASP A 14 3.15 17.87 -6.53
N ALA A 15 3.28 19.06 -7.12
CA ALA A 15 4.42 19.94 -6.90
C ALA A 15 4.51 20.46 -5.47
N ASN A 16 3.39 20.51 -4.75
CA ASN A 16 3.25 21.16 -3.45
C ASN A 16 3.42 20.22 -2.25
N ILE A 17 3.55 18.93 -2.45
CA ILE A 17 3.71 17.94 -1.38
C ILE A 17 5.03 17.21 -1.49
N ARG A 18 5.66 16.96 -0.34
CA ARG A 18 6.85 16.12 -0.20
C ARG A 18 6.64 15.14 0.93
N PHE A 19 7.17 13.93 0.76
CA PHE A 19 7.17 12.90 1.78
C PHE A 19 8.62 12.56 2.14
N GLN A 20 8.89 12.45 3.43
CA GLN A 20 10.15 11.98 4.00
C GLN A 20 9.87 10.69 4.75
N GLU A 21 10.54 9.61 4.35
CA GLU A 21 10.38 8.29 4.96
C GLU A 21 10.86 8.30 6.41
N GLU A 22 11.98 8.96 6.67
CA GLU A 22 12.46 9.19 8.03
C GLU A 22 11.48 10.09 8.81
N GLY A 23 10.90 9.53 9.86
CA GLY A 23 9.85 10.21 10.64
C GLY A 23 8.46 10.22 10.00
N HIS A 24 8.27 9.57 8.84
CA HIS A 24 7.00 9.49 8.12
C HIS A 24 6.28 10.84 7.98
N LYS A 25 7.02 11.83 7.49
CA LYS A 25 6.61 13.24 7.50
C LYS A 25 6.18 13.73 6.14
N TYR A 26 4.97 14.29 6.08
CA TYR A 26 4.50 15.05 4.92
C TYR A 26 4.78 16.55 5.13
N THR A 27 5.25 17.22 4.08
CA THR A 27 5.46 18.66 4.05
C THR A 27 4.72 19.26 2.89
N ILE A 28 3.82 20.22 3.16
CA ILE A 28 3.09 20.96 2.15
C ILE A 28 3.81 22.28 1.91
N LEU A 29 4.39 22.43 0.71
CA LEU A 29 5.28 23.57 0.39
C LEU A 29 4.56 24.92 0.34
N THR A 30 3.24 24.91 0.10
CA THR A 30 2.39 26.10 0.12
C THR A 30 1.90 26.46 1.52
N ASP A 31 2.19 25.63 2.55
CA ASP A 31 1.73 25.83 3.91
C ASP A 31 2.73 25.24 4.93
N LEU A 32 3.94 25.82 4.95
CA LEU A 32 5.05 25.32 5.77
C LEU A 32 4.86 25.52 7.29
N ASN A 33 3.94 26.38 7.68
CA ASN A 33 3.68 26.71 9.09
C ASN A 33 2.64 25.78 9.74
N SER A 34 1.91 25.00 8.96
CA SER A 34 0.90 24.07 9.47
C SER A 34 1.46 22.66 9.61
N GLN A 35 0.96 21.95 10.62
CA GLN A 35 1.20 20.52 10.75
C GLN A 35 0.06 19.73 10.09
N TYR A 36 0.44 18.83 9.18
CA TYR A 36 -0.51 17.93 8.53
C TYR A 36 -0.49 16.58 9.24
N THR A 37 -1.67 16.11 9.59
CA THR A 37 -1.84 14.78 10.17
C THR A 37 -1.91 13.75 9.04
N SER A 38 -1.21 12.62 9.15
CA SER A 38 -1.39 11.56 8.17
C SER A 38 -2.79 10.97 8.26
N VAL A 39 -3.38 10.62 7.11
CA VAL A 39 -4.70 9.97 7.04
C VAL A 39 -4.75 8.72 7.92
N THR A 40 -3.71 7.91 7.93
CA THR A 40 -3.61 6.72 8.77
C THR A 40 -3.66 7.06 10.26
N THR A 41 -2.87 8.04 10.72
CA THR A 41 -2.86 8.49 12.12
C THR A 41 -4.22 9.03 12.54
N TRP A 42 -4.84 9.85 11.68
CA TRP A 42 -6.14 10.42 11.94
C TRP A 42 -7.21 9.34 12.07
N ASN A 43 -7.25 8.39 11.14
CA ASN A 43 -8.22 7.29 11.19
C ASN A 43 -8.06 6.44 12.45
N HIS A 44 -6.83 6.13 12.85
CA HIS A 44 -6.58 5.40 14.10
C HIS A 44 -7.05 6.14 15.34
N SER A 45 -7.07 7.49 15.34
CA SER A 45 -7.53 8.28 16.49
C SER A 45 -9.03 8.14 16.78
N HIS A 46 -9.81 7.61 15.84
CA HIS A 46 -11.24 7.37 15.99
C HIS A 46 -11.58 6.02 16.66
N PHE A 47 -10.59 5.19 16.96
CA PHE A 47 -10.75 3.88 17.57
C PHE A 47 -10.00 3.81 18.91
N PRO A 48 -10.37 2.86 19.80
CA PRO A 48 -9.67 2.68 21.06
C PRO A 48 -8.18 2.43 20.86
N HIS A 49 -7.36 3.11 21.63
CA HIS A 49 -5.91 2.89 21.58
C HIS A 49 -5.56 1.48 22.09
N PHE A 50 -4.66 0.79 21.37
CA PHE A 50 -4.12 -0.49 21.80
C PHE A 50 -3.14 -0.30 22.96
N ASP A 51 -3.50 -0.81 24.12
CA ASP A 51 -2.66 -0.81 25.32
C ASP A 51 -2.02 -2.20 25.51
N ALA A 52 -0.75 -2.31 25.10
CA ALA A 52 0.00 -3.56 25.20
C ALA A 52 0.15 -4.03 26.65
N ASP A 53 0.35 -3.11 27.59
CA ASP A 53 0.55 -3.45 29.01
C ASP A 53 -0.74 -4.02 29.62
N ALA A 54 -1.89 -3.39 29.34
CA ALA A 54 -3.18 -3.89 29.79
C ALA A 54 -3.52 -5.26 29.17
N VAL A 55 -3.24 -5.45 27.87
CA VAL A 55 -3.49 -6.72 27.16
C VAL A 55 -2.60 -7.84 27.73
N ILE A 56 -1.30 -7.59 27.91
CA ILE A 56 -0.36 -8.57 28.47
C ILE A 56 -0.76 -8.91 29.93
N ALA A 57 -1.08 -7.91 30.74
CA ALA A 57 -1.52 -8.16 32.14
C ALA A 57 -2.81 -8.99 32.21
N SER A 58 -3.76 -8.72 31.30
CA SER A 58 -4.98 -9.52 31.17
C SER A 58 -4.70 -10.95 30.71
N MET A 59 -3.84 -11.11 29.71
CA MET A 59 -3.45 -12.43 29.22
C MET A 59 -2.76 -13.28 30.29
N MET A 60 -1.83 -12.70 31.05
CA MET A 60 -1.10 -13.40 32.15
C MET A 60 -1.99 -13.80 33.32
N LYS A 61 -3.14 -13.13 33.49
CA LYS A 61 -4.18 -13.49 34.51
C LYS A 61 -5.23 -14.45 33.96
N GLY A 62 -5.23 -14.69 32.65
CA GLY A 62 -6.25 -15.50 31.99
C GLY A 62 -6.10 -16.99 32.23
N LYS A 63 -7.21 -17.75 32.08
CA LYS A 63 -7.23 -19.21 32.23
C LYS A 63 -6.28 -19.95 31.27
N ASN A 64 -5.95 -19.33 30.14
CA ASN A 64 -5.06 -19.89 29.12
C ASN A 64 -3.57 -19.54 29.36
N TRP A 65 -3.23 -18.93 30.49
CA TRP A 65 -1.84 -18.69 30.89
C TRP A 65 -1.25 -19.94 31.53
N ASN A 66 -0.74 -20.86 30.71
CA ASN A 66 -0.13 -22.13 31.08
C ASN A 66 0.90 -22.55 30.05
N GLU A 67 1.52 -23.71 30.18
CA GLU A 67 2.60 -24.23 29.30
C GLU A 67 2.23 -24.33 27.83
N THR A 68 0.95 -24.34 27.47
CA THR A 68 0.50 -24.33 26.07
C THR A 68 0.42 -22.92 25.48
N ASN A 69 0.54 -21.88 26.31
CA ASN A 69 0.56 -20.50 25.85
C ASN A 69 1.93 -20.18 25.23
N LYS A 70 1.93 -19.65 24.01
CA LYS A 70 3.16 -19.31 23.27
C LYS A 70 4.10 -18.35 24.03
N TYR A 71 3.59 -17.59 25.00
CA TYR A 71 4.36 -16.65 25.82
C TYR A 71 4.64 -17.15 27.22
N TRP A 72 4.27 -18.40 27.55
CA TRP A 72 4.50 -18.96 28.89
C TRP A 72 5.98 -18.89 29.26
N GLY A 73 6.25 -18.49 30.50
CA GLY A 73 7.61 -18.33 31.01
C GLY A 73 8.31 -17.03 30.64
N LEU A 74 7.70 -16.18 29.81
CA LEU A 74 8.24 -14.85 29.47
C LEU A 74 7.71 -13.79 30.43
N THR A 75 8.54 -12.76 30.69
CA THR A 75 8.11 -11.55 31.41
C THR A 75 7.26 -10.65 30.50
N ALA A 76 6.49 -9.73 31.08
CA ALA A 76 5.70 -8.76 30.33
C ALA A 76 6.57 -7.93 29.37
N ASP A 77 7.75 -7.50 29.82
CA ASP A 77 8.69 -6.72 28.99
C ASP A 77 9.24 -7.53 27.80
N GLN A 78 9.51 -8.82 28.02
CA GLN A 78 9.95 -9.71 26.94
C GLN A 78 8.86 -9.91 25.90
N ILE A 79 7.60 -10.06 26.31
CA ILE A 79 6.44 -10.19 25.42
C ILE A 79 6.28 -8.89 24.63
N LYS A 80 6.30 -7.73 25.33
CA LYS A 80 6.17 -6.41 24.69
C LYS A 80 7.27 -6.16 23.65
N LYS A 81 8.51 -6.54 23.98
CA LYS A 81 9.63 -6.47 23.03
C LYS A 81 9.41 -7.36 21.82
N GLN A 82 9.00 -8.62 22.00
CA GLN A 82 8.70 -9.51 20.87
C GLN A 82 7.59 -8.95 19.98
N TRP A 83 6.55 -8.34 20.55
CA TRP A 83 5.49 -7.71 19.75
C TRP A 83 6.00 -6.51 18.96
N ALA A 84 6.85 -5.68 19.58
CA ALA A 84 7.45 -4.54 18.91
C ALA A 84 8.40 -4.96 17.75
N ASP A 85 9.24 -5.97 18.00
CA ASP A 85 10.18 -6.49 17.01
C ASP A 85 9.41 -7.13 15.83
N ASN A 86 8.42 -7.96 16.10
CA ASN A 86 7.55 -8.55 15.06
C ASN A 86 6.77 -7.46 14.29
N GLY A 87 6.29 -6.41 14.97
CA GLY A 87 5.62 -5.29 14.32
C GLY A 87 6.53 -4.57 13.32
N LYS A 88 7.79 -4.31 13.69
CA LYS A 88 8.78 -3.71 12.79
C LYS A 88 9.09 -4.60 11.59
N GLU A 89 9.28 -5.90 11.82
CA GLU A 89 9.54 -6.86 10.74
C GLU A 89 8.37 -6.91 9.75
N VAL A 90 7.14 -7.07 10.25
CA VAL A 90 5.93 -7.13 9.41
C VAL A 90 5.73 -5.82 8.63
N ALA A 91 5.96 -4.67 9.26
CA ALA A 91 5.88 -3.37 8.59
C ALA A 91 6.93 -3.24 7.48
N GLY A 92 8.19 -3.63 7.75
CA GLY A 92 9.25 -3.61 6.73
C GLY A 92 8.94 -4.50 5.53
N LEU A 93 8.41 -5.71 5.77
CA LEU A 93 7.97 -6.63 4.70
C LEU A 93 6.76 -6.08 3.92
N GLY A 94 5.88 -5.31 4.59
CA GLY A 94 4.78 -4.59 3.94
C GLY A 94 5.29 -3.51 3.00
N THR A 95 6.18 -2.65 3.49
CA THR A 95 6.83 -1.59 2.69
C THR A 95 7.55 -2.16 1.47
N GLN A 96 8.26 -3.27 1.65
CA GLN A 96 8.94 -3.95 0.55
C GLN A 96 7.96 -4.44 -0.52
N MET A 97 6.84 -5.05 -0.12
CA MET A 97 5.80 -5.52 -1.04
C MET A 97 5.20 -4.35 -1.84
N HIS A 98 4.86 -3.23 -1.20
CA HIS A 98 4.35 -2.03 -1.87
C HIS A 98 5.35 -1.52 -2.90
N TYR A 99 6.62 -1.42 -2.52
CA TYR A 99 7.69 -0.98 -3.41
C TYR A 99 7.84 -1.89 -4.64
N GLU A 100 7.80 -3.22 -4.48
CA GLU A 100 7.86 -4.19 -5.58
C GLU A 100 6.67 -4.03 -6.55
N ILE A 101 5.47 -3.83 -6.01
CA ILE A 101 4.26 -3.59 -6.80
C ILE A 101 4.35 -2.25 -7.53
N GLU A 102 4.79 -1.18 -6.87
CA GLU A 102 5.00 0.12 -7.47
C GLU A 102 5.99 0.05 -8.64
N CYS A 103 7.14 -0.61 -8.42
CA CYS A 103 8.15 -0.80 -9.48
C CYS A 103 7.55 -1.52 -10.69
N PHE A 104 6.78 -2.57 -10.47
CA PHE A 104 6.19 -3.34 -11.55
C PHE A 104 5.14 -2.54 -12.32
N LEU A 105 4.24 -1.84 -11.63
CA LEU A 105 3.15 -1.09 -12.24
C LEU A 105 3.60 0.26 -12.83
N GLY A 106 4.51 0.93 -12.14
CA GLY A 106 4.96 2.29 -12.49
C GLY A 106 6.21 2.34 -13.36
N GLY A 107 6.85 1.20 -13.65
CA GLY A 107 8.07 1.13 -14.42
C GLY A 107 9.31 1.68 -13.74
N LEU A 108 9.34 1.68 -12.41
CA LEU A 108 10.57 1.97 -11.67
C LEU A 108 11.57 0.82 -11.81
N CYS A 109 12.86 1.15 -11.85
CA CYS A 109 13.91 0.13 -11.76
C CYS A 109 14.01 -0.33 -10.29
N PRO A 110 13.77 -1.62 -9.97
CA PRO A 110 13.95 -2.09 -8.61
C PRO A 110 15.40 -1.88 -8.14
N PRO A 111 15.64 -1.58 -6.86
CA PRO A 111 16.99 -1.52 -6.35
C PRO A 111 17.63 -2.91 -6.49
N MET A 112 18.86 -2.94 -6.94
CA MET A 112 19.65 -4.17 -6.94
C MET A 112 19.84 -4.61 -5.49
N THR A 113 19.17 -5.67 -5.06
CA THR A 113 19.48 -6.32 -3.78
C THR A 113 20.87 -6.91 -3.88
N PRO A 114 21.76 -6.67 -2.89
CA PRO A 114 23.01 -7.41 -2.82
C PRO A 114 22.69 -8.89 -2.65
N LEU A 115 23.20 -9.73 -3.53
CA LEU A 115 23.20 -11.18 -3.33
C LEU A 115 23.72 -11.46 -1.91
N VAL A 116 22.93 -12.17 -1.09
CA VAL A 116 23.35 -12.68 0.21
C VAL A 116 24.46 -13.70 -0.03
N GLY A 117 25.68 -13.24 0.01
CA GLY A 117 26.92 -13.98 -0.22
C GLY A 117 28.08 -13.02 -0.06
N GLY A 118 28.28 -12.56 1.18
CA GLY A 118 29.45 -11.91 1.73
C GLY A 118 30.30 -11.05 0.77
N VAL A 119 29.98 -9.76 0.65
CA VAL A 119 30.91 -8.60 0.67
C VAL A 119 30.06 -7.34 0.77
N THR A 120 30.24 -6.59 1.84
CA THR A 120 29.67 -5.24 2.02
C THR A 120 30.25 -4.30 0.98
N SER A 121 29.50 -3.91 -0.02
CA SER A 121 29.84 -2.77 -0.85
C SER A 121 28.90 -1.60 -0.55
N SER A 122 29.53 -0.50 -0.14
CA SER A 122 28.95 0.78 0.23
C SER A 122 27.91 1.25 -0.79
N LEU A 123 26.73 1.61 -0.30
CA LEU A 123 25.69 2.33 -1.03
C LEU A 123 26.25 3.60 -1.67
N ASN A 124 26.15 3.72 -2.98
CA ASN A 124 26.49 4.92 -3.70
C ASN A 124 25.30 5.90 -3.56
N PRO A 125 25.47 7.08 -2.92
CA PRO A 125 24.37 7.98 -2.59
C PRO A 125 23.79 8.78 -3.78
N LYS A 126 24.20 8.48 -4.99
CA LYS A 126 23.74 9.17 -6.20
C LYS A 126 22.98 8.27 -7.15
N GLY A 127 21.87 7.71 -6.73
CA GLY A 127 20.81 7.02 -7.48
C GLY A 127 20.79 7.07 -9.03
N ALA A 128 21.94 6.95 -9.69
CA ALA A 128 22.06 6.86 -11.14
C ALA A 128 22.06 5.38 -11.54
N CYS A 129 21.11 5.00 -12.37
CA CYS A 129 21.14 3.72 -13.08
C CYS A 129 22.47 3.61 -13.86
N PRO A 130 23.21 2.50 -13.77
CA PRO A 130 24.42 2.34 -14.57
C PRO A 130 24.10 2.40 -16.07
N PRO A 131 25.03 2.89 -16.94
CA PRO A 131 24.79 2.97 -18.36
C PRO A 131 24.55 1.57 -18.93
N GLN A 132 23.50 1.44 -19.73
CA GLN A 132 23.07 0.17 -20.31
C GLN A 132 24.04 -0.26 -21.42
N THR A 133 24.67 -1.40 -21.25
CA THR A 133 25.25 -2.17 -22.36
C THR A 133 24.12 -2.90 -23.09
N PRO A 134 24.09 -2.96 -24.42
CA PRO A 134 23.06 -3.70 -25.16
C PRO A 134 23.08 -5.17 -24.76
N LEU A 135 21.97 -5.66 -24.25
CA LEU A 135 21.83 -7.05 -23.81
C LEU A 135 21.79 -7.99 -25.03
N ASN A 136 22.63 -9.01 -25.00
CA ASN A 136 22.59 -10.13 -25.94
C ASN A 136 21.29 -10.92 -25.73
N PRO A 137 20.41 -11.11 -26.74
CA PRO A 137 19.11 -11.77 -26.58
C PRO A 137 19.19 -13.25 -26.16
N ASN A 138 20.38 -13.83 -26.07
CA ASN A 138 20.58 -15.24 -25.71
C ASN A 138 21.04 -15.50 -24.26
N SER A 139 21.14 -14.47 -23.41
CA SER A 139 21.48 -14.67 -21.99
C SER A 139 20.24 -14.73 -21.09
N LEU A 140 19.42 -15.76 -21.24
CA LEU A 140 18.20 -16.01 -20.44
C LEU A 140 18.52 -16.74 -19.11
N LEU A 141 19.61 -16.39 -18.43
CA LEU A 141 19.91 -16.90 -17.09
C LEU A 141 20.36 -15.73 -16.22
N GLY A 142 19.46 -15.17 -15.44
CA GLY A 142 19.74 -14.19 -14.39
C GLY A 142 19.61 -12.69 -14.76
N GLY A 143 18.87 -12.35 -15.82
CA GLY A 143 18.67 -10.97 -16.25
C GLY A 143 17.60 -10.23 -15.45
N ILE A 144 17.97 -9.06 -14.93
CA ILE A 144 17.03 -8.05 -14.41
C ILE A 144 16.10 -7.67 -15.56
N ALA A 145 14.77 -7.73 -15.35
CA ALA A 145 13.84 -7.18 -16.33
C ALA A 145 14.21 -5.72 -16.60
N PRO A 146 14.30 -5.29 -17.86
CA PRO A 146 14.62 -3.92 -18.18
C PRO A 146 13.55 -3.00 -17.58
N PRO A 147 13.93 -1.78 -17.11
CA PRO A 147 12.95 -0.79 -16.70
C PRO A 147 11.95 -0.55 -17.84
N LEU A 148 10.69 -0.32 -17.49
CA LEU A 148 9.67 0.05 -18.47
C LEU A 148 10.16 1.23 -19.30
N ASP A 149 10.38 1.01 -20.61
CA ASP A 149 10.62 2.13 -21.52
C ASP A 149 9.30 2.89 -21.70
N PRO A 150 9.25 4.17 -21.35
CA PRO A 150 8.06 5.01 -21.51
C PRO A 150 7.47 4.97 -22.94
N ASN A 151 8.30 4.69 -23.95
CA ASN A 151 7.92 4.66 -25.36
C ASN A 151 7.45 3.27 -25.83
N SER A 152 7.67 2.21 -25.03
CA SER A 152 7.31 0.84 -25.40
C SER A 152 5.90 0.43 -25.02
N LEU A 153 5.24 1.20 -24.13
CA LEU A 153 3.86 1.00 -23.73
C LEU A 153 2.96 2.14 -24.23
N PRO A 154 1.70 1.85 -24.59
CA PRO A 154 0.73 2.87 -24.94
C PRO A 154 0.56 3.88 -23.78
N LEU A 155 0.04 5.06 -24.08
CA LEU A 155 -0.18 6.12 -23.08
C LEU A 155 -1.03 5.62 -21.90
N LYS A 156 -2.04 4.83 -22.21
CA LYS A 156 -2.82 4.03 -21.24
C LYS A 156 -2.54 2.56 -21.53
N TYR A 157 -1.99 1.86 -20.55
CA TYR A 157 -1.70 0.43 -20.65
C TYR A 157 -2.49 -0.33 -19.60
N THR A 158 -2.81 -1.57 -19.92
CA THR A 158 -3.53 -2.48 -19.04
C THR A 158 -2.58 -3.43 -18.29
N HIS A 159 -3.11 -4.20 -17.35
CA HIS A 159 -2.34 -5.30 -16.78
C HIS A 159 -1.91 -6.31 -17.85
N ARG A 160 -2.74 -6.54 -18.88
CA ARG A 160 -2.37 -7.41 -20.02
C ARG A 160 -1.12 -6.88 -20.71
N ASP A 161 -1.09 -5.59 -21.02
CA ASP A 161 0.07 -4.99 -21.69
C ASP A 161 1.35 -5.11 -20.86
N LEU A 162 1.25 -4.99 -19.53
CA LEU A 162 2.37 -5.21 -18.60
C LEU A 162 2.83 -6.67 -18.59
N LEU A 163 1.89 -7.61 -18.52
CA LEU A 163 2.21 -9.04 -18.54
C LEU A 163 2.88 -9.41 -19.87
N ASP A 164 2.36 -8.94 -21.00
CA ASP A 164 2.94 -9.18 -22.33
C ASP A 164 4.31 -8.52 -22.49
N TYR A 165 4.50 -7.33 -21.90
CA TYR A 165 5.81 -6.64 -21.89
C TYR A 165 6.88 -7.42 -21.12
N TYR A 166 6.56 -7.90 -19.91
CA TYR A 166 7.54 -8.56 -19.05
C TYR A 166 7.75 -10.04 -19.39
N PHE A 167 6.71 -10.74 -19.86
CA PHE A 167 6.72 -12.21 -20.03
C PHE A 167 6.50 -12.65 -21.47
N GLY A 168 6.19 -11.71 -22.38
CA GLY A 168 5.80 -11.99 -23.75
C GLY A 168 4.33 -12.43 -23.90
N PRO A 169 3.76 -12.33 -25.11
CA PRO A 169 2.39 -12.76 -25.37
C PRO A 169 2.21 -14.26 -25.09
N PRO A 170 1.02 -14.70 -24.63
CA PRO A 170 0.75 -16.10 -24.33
C PRO A 170 1.08 -16.95 -25.55
N ARG A 171 2.08 -17.81 -25.47
CA ARG A 171 2.34 -18.82 -26.50
C ARG A 171 1.13 -19.74 -26.58
N GLY A 172 0.48 -19.82 -27.78
CA GLY A 172 -0.79 -20.47 -28.01
C GLY A 172 -1.03 -21.73 -27.19
N SER A 173 -2.09 -21.73 -26.47
CA SER A 173 -2.89 -22.72 -25.72
C SER A 173 -2.28 -24.08 -25.30
N LYS A 174 -1.00 -24.21 -24.99
CA LYS A 174 -0.38 -25.41 -24.42
C LYS A 174 0.60 -25.19 -23.26
N GLY A 175 0.67 -23.99 -22.68
CA GLY A 175 1.48 -23.72 -21.47
C GLY A 175 0.59 -23.77 -20.23
N THR A 176 0.90 -24.63 -19.28
CA THR A 176 0.25 -24.64 -17.97
C THR A 176 0.62 -23.38 -17.20
N SER A 177 -0.27 -22.90 -16.33
CA SER A 177 -0.09 -21.72 -15.46
C SER A 177 1.20 -21.72 -14.61
N GLU A 178 1.91 -22.84 -14.52
CA GLU A 178 3.20 -22.98 -13.84
C GLU A 178 4.40 -22.40 -14.62
N GLU A 179 4.30 -22.18 -15.93
CA GLU A 179 5.43 -21.65 -16.72
C GLU A 179 5.49 -20.13 -16.75
N ILE A 180 4.38 -19.44 -16.47
CA ILE A 180 4.31 -17.96 -16.44
C ILE A 180 5.03 -17.40 -15.20
N GLY A 181 5.15 -18.19 -14.12
CA GLY A 181 5.85 -17.79 -12.89
C GLY A 181 7.38 -17.88 -12.93
N LYS A 182 7.99 -18.33 -14.04
CA LYS A 182 9.44 -18.57 -14.12
C LYS A 182 10.23 -17.49 -14.87
N GLY A 183 9.58 -16.44 -15.33
CA GLY A 183 10.26 -15.24 -15.79
C GLY A 183 10.77 -14.45 -14.59
N VAL A 184 11.98 -14.73 -14.12
CA VAL A 184 12.59 -14.05 -12.98
C VAL A 184 12.88 -12.61 -13.37
N ILE A 185 12.05 -11.70 -12.90
CA ILE A 185 12.39 -10.27 -12.81
C ILE A 185 13.51 -10.19 -11.78
N GLY A 186 14.69 -9.75 -12.17
CA GLY A 186 15.94 -9.80 -11.42
C GLY A 186 15.78 -9.64 -9.91
N GLY A 187 15.94 -10.74 -9.20
CA GLY A 187 16.13 -10.83 -7.76
C GLY A 187 14.89 -10.66 -6.88
N GLN A 188 13.81 -10.00 -7.32
CA GLN A 188 12.56 -9.86 -6.59
C GLN A 188 11.39 -9.81 -7.55
N SER A 189 10.67 -10.92 -7.67
CA SER A 189 9.37 -10.95 -8.35
C SER A 189 8.31 -10.40 -7.40
N PRO A 190 7.32 -9.65 -7.90
CA PRO A 190 6.13 -9.34 -7.12
C PRO A 190 5.52 -10.60 -6.51
N PRO A 191 4.83 -10.53 -5.38
CA PRO A 191 4.24 -11.70 -4.75
C PRO A 191 3.43 -12.53 -5.74
N THR A 192 3.52 -13.87 -5.67
CA THR A 192 2.80 -14.76 -6.60
C THR A 192 1.30 -14.49 -6.64
N ASN A 193 0.71 -14.16 -5.48
CA ASN A 193 -0.69 -13.79 -5.37
C ASN A 193 -1.03 -12.44 -6.02
N PHE A 194 -0.08 -11.49 -6.10
CA PHE A 194 -0.22 -10.28 -6.89
C PHE A 194 -0.22 -10.59 -8.39
N MET A 195 0.63 -11.51 -8.85
CA MET A 195 0.62 -11.95 -10.24
C MET A 195 -0.71 -12.60 -10.63
N SER A 196 -1.30 -13.38 -9.73
CA SER A 196 -2.65 -13.93 -9.93
C SER A 196 -3.70 -12.82 -10.05
N PHE A 197 -3.61 -11.77 -9.22
CA PHE A 197 -4.50 -10.60 -9.33
C PHE A 197 -4.39 -9.91 -10.70
N LEU A 198 -3.18 -9.71 -11.22
CA LEU A 198 -2.99 -9.11 -12.56
C LEU A 198 -3.61 -9.96 -13.67
N GLN A 199 -3.49 -11.29 -13.57
CA GLN A 199 -4.04 -12.24 -14.55
C GLN A 199 -5.57 -12.27 -14.52
N ASP A 200 -6.16 -12.19 -13.34
CA ASP A 200 -7.63 -12.20 -13.17
C ASP A 200 -8.28 -10.86 -13.57
N TYR A 201 -7.52 -9.75 -13.47
CA TYR A 201 -7.97 -8.41 -13.83
C TYR A 201 -7.12 -7.80 -14.96
N PRO A 202 -7.01 -8.45 -16.13
CA PRO A 202 -6.12 -8.04 -17.22
C PRO A 202 -6.50 -6.70 -17.86
N HIS A 203 -7.73 -6.24 -17.67
CA HIS A 203 -8.30 -5.02 -18.25
C HIS A 203 -8.06 -3.75 -17.42
N LEU A 204 -7.62 -3.88 -16.17
CA LEU A 204 -7.37 -2.71 -15.31
C LEU A 204 -6.26 -1.83 -15.89
N VAL A 205 -6.51 -0.52 -15.90
CA VAL A 205 -5.60 0.50 -16.42
C VAL A 205 -4.99 1.27 -15.26
N PRO A 206 -3.69 1.08 -14.98
CA PRO A 206 -2.98 1.83 -13.95
C PRO A 206 -3.02 3.34 -14.22
N TYR A 207 -3.41 4.11 -13.20
CA TYR A 207 -3.46 5.56 -13.24
C TYR A 207 -2.35 6.20 -12.40
N ARG A 208 -2.25 5.83 -11.11
CA ARG A 208 -1.21 6.33 -10.20
C ARG A 208 -0.86 5.27 -9.17
N THR A 209 0.41 5.20 -8.79
CA THR A 209 0.91 4.45 -7.63
C THR A 209 1.52 5.40 -6.63
N GLU A 210 1.44 5.09 -5.33
CA GLU A 210 1.98 5.89 -4.22
C GLU A 210 1.67 7.39 -4.40
N TRP A 211 0.41 7.68 -4.71
CA TRP A 211 -0.01 9.04 -5.00
C TRP A 211 -0.12 9.86 -3.72
N LEU A 212 0.79 10.80 -3.54
CA LEU A 212 0.77 11.73 -2.43
C LEU A 212 -0.35 12.74 -2.60
N ILE A 213 -1.25 12.81 -1.64
CA ILE A 213 -2.40 13.72 -1.64
C ILE A 213 -2.52 14.47 -0.33
N TYR A 214 -3.17 15.65 -0.35
CA TYR A 214 -3.40 16.45 0.86
C TYR A 214 -4.67 17.30 0.74
N ASP A 215 -5.21 17.68 1.90
CA ASP A 215 -6.32 18.61 2.04
C ASP A 215 -5.89 19.76 2.96
N ASP A 216 -5.90 20.98 2.42
CA ASP A 216 -5.45 22.20 3.13
C ASP A 216 -6.42 22.64 4.21
N GLU A 217 -7.72 22.34 4.04
CA GLU A 217 -8.75 22.79 4.96
C GLU A 217 -8.74 22.01 6.26
N VAL A 218 -8.60 20.68 6.17
CA VAL A 218 -8.55 19.79 7.33
C VAL A 218 -7.14 19.39 7.74
N LYS A 219 -6.10 19.94 7.09
CA LYS A 219 -4.68 19.68 7.39
C LYS A 219 -4.37 18.19 7.46
N MET A 220 -4.79 17.46 6.43
CA MET A 220 -4.51 16.04 6.28
C MET A 220 -3.69 15.74 5.03
N SER A 221 -2.90 14.67 5.08
CA SER A 221 -2.08 14.19 3.96
C SER A 221 -1.92 12.68 4.01
N GLY A 222 -1.63 12.07 2.86
CA GLY A 222 -1.39 10.63 2.78
C GLY A 222 -0.86 10.19 1.44
N SER A 223 -0.59 8.90 1.31
CA SER A 223 -0.24 8.22 0.06
C SER A 223 -1.31 7.19 -0.27
N ILE A 224 -1.74 7.16 -1.53
CA ILE A 224 -2.66 6.14 -2.04
C ILE A 224 -1.82 5.10 -2.77
N ASP A 225 -1.90 3.85 -2.34
CA ASP A 225 -1.08 2.75 -2.88
C ASP A 225 -1.25 2.60 -4.38
N MET A 226 -2.52 2.53 -4.83
CA MET A 226 -2.84 2.32 -6.23
C MET A 226 -4.17 2.94 -6.65
N VAL A 227 -4.17 3.55 -7.81
CA VAL A 227 -5.37 4.08 -8.46
C VAL A 227 -5.44 3.54 -9.89
N TYR A 228 -6.59 2.98 -10.24
CA TYR A 228 -6.93 2.56 -11.60
C TYR A 228 -7.95 3.52 -12.22
N GLU A 229 -7.86 3.69 -13.53
CA GLU A 229 -8.82 4.49 -14.30
C GLU A 229 -9.84 3.58 -14.99
N ASN A 230 -11.12 3.89 -14.86
CA ASN A 230 -12.15 3.35 -15.73
C ASN A 230 -12.13 4.15 -17.04
N VAL A 231 -11.72 3.52 -18.12
CA VAL A 231 -11.56 4.17 -19.43
C VAL A 231 -12.88 4.56 -20.08
N GLU A 232 -13.99 3.98 -19.64
CA GLU A 232 -15.32 4.23 -20.21
C GLU A 232 -15.88 5.61 -19.79
N ASP A 233 -15.66 5.99 -18.52
CA ASP A 233 -16.24 7.21 -17.96
C ASP A 233 -15.24 8.13 -17.24
N GLY A 234 -13.96 7.75 -17.22
CA GLY A 234 -12.88 8.50 -16.58
C GLY A 234 -12.95 8.54 -15.05
N THR A 235 -13.79 7.71 -14.43
CA THR A 235 -13.79 7.56 -12.97
C THR A 235 -12.55 6.78 -12.50
N LEU A 236 -12.23 6.96 -11.22
CA LEU A 236 -11.10 6.27 -10.60
C LEU A 236 -11.60 5.19 -9.63
N SER A 237 -10.79 4.16 -9.47
CA SER A 237 -10.95 3.15 -8.43
C SER A 237 -9.70 3.09 -7.58
N ILE A 238 -9.85 3.16 -6.25
CA ILE A 238 -8.73 3.09 -5.29
C ILE A 238 -8.54 1.64 -4.88
N TYR A 239 -7.31 1.17 -4.94
CA TYR A 239 -6.89 -0.14 -4.45
C TYR A 239 -5.78 0.03 -3.42
N ASP A 240 -5.86 -0.73 -2.34
CA ASP A 240 -4.94 -0.65 -1.22
C ASP A 240 -4.43 -2.07 -0.90
N TRP A 241 -3.10 -2.21 -0.92
CA TRP A 241 -2.43 -3.50 -0.75
C TRP A 241 -2.21 -3.81 0.72
N LYS A 242 -2.66 -4.96 1.18
CA LYS A 242 -2.53 -5.36 2.58
C LYS A 242 -1.81 -6.69 2.74
N ARG A 243 -0.62 -6.65 3.37
CA ARG A 243 0.15 -7.83 3.74
C ARG A 243 -0.24 -8.29 5.14
N CYS A 244 -1.45 -8.79 5.31
CA CYS A 244 -1.98 -9.28 6.58
C CYS A 244 -2.60 -10.67 6.44
N LYS A 245 -2.69 -11.41 7.57
CA LYS A 245 -3.23 -12.77 7.59
C LYS A 245 -4.72 -12.84 7.31
N SER A 246 -5.48 -11.87 7.82
CA SER A 246 -6.92 -11.75 7.59
C SER A 246 -7.35 -10.29 7.56
N ILE A 247 -8.46 -10.02 6.91
CA ILE A 247 -9.18 -8.74 6.98
C ILE A 247 -10.58 -9.07 7.48
N ASP A 248 -10.85 -8.69 8.74
CA ASP A 248 -12.05 -9.06 9.45
C ASP A 248 -12.97 -7.85 9.65
N LYS A 249 -14.28 -8.01 9.37
CA LYS A 249 -15.28 -6.95 9.50
C LYS A 249 -15.78 -6.77 10.94
N THR A 250 -15.54 -7.75 11.80
CA THR A 250 -15.92 -7.75 13.20
C THR A 250 -14.71 -8.04 14.08
N ASN A 251 -14.78 -7.68 15.34
CA ASN A 251 -13.80 -8.09 16.34
C ASN A 251 -14.44 -8.98 17.39
N GLY A 252 -13.66 -9.88 17.97
CA GLY A 252 -14.14 -10.81 19.02
C GLY A 252 -14.42 -10.15 20.39
N TRP A 253 -14.20 -8.83 20.52
CA TRP A 253 -14.28 -8.10 21.79
C TRP A 253 -15.47 -7.14 21.85
N ASN A 254 -16.30 -7.09 20.81
CA ASN A 254 -17.44 -6.17 20.69
C ASN A 254 -17.04 -4.71 20.92
N LYS A 255 -15.88 -4.30 20.40
CA LYS A 255 -15.38 -2.93 20.44
C LYS A 255 -15.80 -2.19 19.18
N PHE A 256 -16.00 -0.89 19.31
CA PHE A 256 -16.43 0.00 18.25
C PHE A 256 -15.60 1.29 18.25
N ALA A 257 -15.73 2.08 17.19
CA ALA A 257 -15.17 3.41 17.13
C ALA A 257 -15.64 4.27 18.33
N ILE A 258 -14.75 5.16 18.79
CA ILE A 258 -15.01 6.04 19.95
C ILE A 258 -15.57 7.41 19.53
N THR A 259 -15.47 7.76 18.24
CA THR A 259 -16.04 9.01 17.71
C THR A 259 -17.52 8.80 17.40
N GLU A 260 -18.36 9.69 17.92
CA GLU A 260 -19.83 9.53 17.95
C GLU A 260 -20.43 9.24 16.57
N CYS A 261 -20.10 10.03 15.54
CA CYS A 261 -20.69 9.91 14.20
C CYS A 261 -20.35 8.58 13.50
N ILE A 262 -19.35 7.84 13.98
CA ILE A 262 -18.95 6.51 13.45
C ILE A 262 -18.98 5.42 14.52
N SER A 263 -19.61 5.65 15.67
CA SER A 263 -19.66 4.71 16.79
C SER A 263 -20.32 3.36 16.48
N HIS A 264 -21.02 3.27 15.36
CA HIS A 264 -21.58 2.01 14.84
C HIS A 264 -20.55 1.12 14.09
N LEU A 265 -19.36 1.65 13.75
CA LEU A 265 -18.33 0.89 13.05
C LEU A 265 -17.51 0.03 14.04
N PRO A 266 -17.44 -1.29 13.84
CA PRO A 266 -16.60 -2.16 14.67
C PRO A 266 -15.12 -1.76 14.64
N ASP A 267 -14.45 -1.84 15.77
CA ASP A 267 -12.99 -1.69 15.87
C ASP A 267 -12.30 -2.92 15.29
N SER A 268 -12.20 -2.97 13.96
CA SER A 268 -11.56 -4.04 13.22
C SER A 268 -10.72 -3.49 12.06
N ASN A 269 -9.75 -4.28 11.58
CA ASN A 269 -8.86 -3.84 10.53
C ASN A 269 -9.59 -3.48 9.23
N PHE A 270 -10.71 -4.17 8.90
CA PHE A 270 -11.53 -3.81 7.75
C PHE A 270 -12.04 -2.36 7.82
N TRP A 271 -12.60 -1.96 8.96
CA TRP A 271 -13.18 -0.62 9.10
C TRP A 271 -12.13 0.48 9.23
N HIS A 272 -10.96 0.18 9.81
CA HIS A 272 -9.80 1.09 9.78
C HIS A 272 -9.37 1.37 8.34
N TYR A 273 -9.23 0.32 7.52
CA TYR A 273 -8.89 0.47 6.10
C TYR A 273 -10.02 1.11 5.29
N ALA A 274 -11.28 0.77 5.59
CA ALA A 274 -12.42 1.38 4.91
C ALA A 274 -12.46 2.90 5.14
N LEU A 275 -12.24 3.36 6.37
CA LEU A 275 -12.12 4.80 6.66
C LEU A 275 -10.94 5.43 5.91
N GLN A 276 -9.81 4.76 5.84
CA GLN A 276 -8.63 5.24 5.10
C GLN A 276 -8.96 5.50 3.63
N LEU A 277 -9.59 4.53 2.96
CA LEU A 277 -9.91 4.67 1.54
C LEU A 277 -11.00 5.73 1.31
N ASN A 278 -12.01 5.80 2.18
CA ASN A 278 -13.05 6.84 2.12
C ASN A 278 -12.47 8.23 2.34
N THR A 279 -11.48 8.38 3.24
CA THR A 279 -10.75 9.64 3.43
C THR A 279 -10.00 10.03 2.15
N TYR A 280 -9.31 9.10 1.51
CA TYR A 280 -8.64 9.34 0.22
C TYR A 280 -9.62 9.72 -0.87
N LYS A 281 -10.74 8.99 -1.00
CA LYS A 281 -11.83 9.34 -1.93
C LYS A 281 -12.27 10.78 -1.71
N THR A 282 -12.58 11.15 -0.46
CA THR A 282 -13.06 12.51 -0.12
C THR A 282 -12.04 13.57 -0.51
N ILE A 283 -10.75 13.36 -0.23
CA ILE A 283 -9.68 14.29 -0.61
C ILE A 283 -9.57 14.41 -2.13
N LEU A 284 -9.59 13.30 -2.87
CA LEU A 284 -9.50 13.32 -4.34
C LEU A 284 -10.69 14.06 -4.97
N GLU A 285 -11.90 13.85 -4.47
CA GLU A 285 -13.09 14.47 -5.00
C GLU A 285 -13.17 15.98 -4.67
N ARG A 286 -12.77 16.37 -3.45
CA ARG A 286 -12.78 17.77 -3.02
C ARG A 286 -11.68 18.61 -3.65
N ASN A 287 -10.46 18.07 -3.71
CA ASN A 287 -9.26 18.90 -3.94
C ASN A 287 -8.55 18.59 -5.27
N TYR A 288 -8.85 17.45 -5.89
CA TYR A 288 -8.17 16.99 -7.11
C TYR A 288 -9.11 16.93 -8.32
N GLY A 289 -10.40 17.26 -8.17
CA GLY A 289 -11.37 17.22 -9.25
C GLY A 289 -11.57 15.83 -9.85
N LYS A 290 -11.34 14.79 -9.06
CA LYS A 290 -11.49 13.39 -9.46
C LYS A 290 -12.79 12.82 -8.92
N ARG A 291 -13.38 11.86 -9.63
CA ARG A 291 -14.53 11.09 -9.18
C ARG A 291 -14.10 9.66 -8.92
N VAL A 292 -14.30 9.18 -7.70
CA VAL A 292 -13.93 7.82 -7.28
C VAL A 292 -15.19 6.95 -7.23
N ALA A 293 -15.27 5.98 -8.14
CA ALA A 293 -16.42 5.07 -8.25
C ALA A 293 -16.35 3.94 -7.24
N ASP A 294 -15.18 3.31 -7.10
CA ASP A 294 -15.00 2.12 -6.30
C ASP A 294 -13.73 2.16 -5.45
N MET A 295 -13.75 1.39 -4.37
CA MET A 295 -12.61 1.23 -3.46
C MET A 295 -12.47 -0.24 -3.08
N TYR A 296 -11.22 -0.74 -3.07
CA TYR A 296 -10.93 -2.14 -2.81
C TYR A 296 -9.71 -2.32 -1.90
N LEU A 297 -9.80 -3.32 -1.02
CA LEU A 297 -8.66 -3.87 -0.29
C LEU A 297 -8.21 -5.15 -0.98
N VAL A 298 -6.93 -5.28 -1.24
CA VAL A 298 -6.34 -6.49 -1.83
C VAL A 298 -5.38 -7.09 -0.82
N ARG A 299 -5.77 -8.20 -0.22
CA ARG A 299 -4.92 -8.92 0.73
C ARG A 299 -3.95 -9.83 0.00
N LEU A 300 -2.66 -9.60 0.24
CA LEU A 300 -1.53 -10.29 -0.39
C LEU A 300 -0.61 -10.88 0.71
N HIS A 301 -1.06 -11.95 1.39
CA HIS A 301 -0.25 -12.59 2.41
C HIS A 301 0.53 -13.78 1.82
N PRO A 302 1.84 -13.94 2.10
CA PRO A 302 2.66 -15.01 1.51
C PRO A 302 2.19 -16.42 1.85
N ASP A 303 1.55 -16.61 3.04
CA ASP A 303 1.00 -17.91 3.43
C ASP A 303 -0.32 -18.25 2.70
N SER A 304 -0.81 -17.35 1.83
CA SER A 304 -2.03 -17.58 1.03
C SER A 304 -1.63 -17.96 -0.39
N SER A 305 -2.26 -19.00 -0.93
CA SER A 305 -2.04 -19.43 -2.32
C SER A 305 -2.57 -18.43 -3.36
N THR A 306 -3.49 -17.54 -2.95
CA THR A 306 -4.09 -16.53 -3.80
C THR A 306 -4.34 -15.23 -3.01
N TYR A 307 -4.70 -14.17 -3.73
CA TYR A 307 -5.13 -12.91 -3.13
C TYR A 307 -6.58 -12.98 -2.63
N GLN A 308 -6.99 -11.99 -1.83
CA GLN A 308 -8.38 -11.74 -1.49
C GLN A 308 -8.74 -10.30 -1.86
N LEU A 309 -9.79 -10.12 -2.67
CA LEU A 309 -10.30 -8.81 -3.04
C LEU A 309 -11.57 -8.50 -2.23
N LEU A 310 -11.58 -7.37 -1.55
CA LEU A 310 -12.71 -6.91 -0.73
C LEU A 310 -13.16 -5.53 -1.18
N LYS A 311 -14.40 -5.40 -1.62
CA LYS A 311 -14.99 -4.10 -1.92
C LYS A 311 -15.29 -3.35 -0.63
N VAL A 312 -14.91 -2.08 -0.59
CA VAL A 312 -15.13 -1.17 0.54
C VAL A 312 -16.41 -0.36 0.30
N PRO A 313 -17.30 -0.26 1.28
CA PRO A 313 -18.50 0.58 1.15
C PRO A 313 -18.14 2.06 1.14
N VAL A 314 -18.96 2.86 0.47
CA VAL A 314 -18.88 4.32 0.55
C VAL A 314 -19.50 4.77 1.87
N LEU A 315 -18.76 5.60 2.61
CA LEU A 315 -19.14 6.15 3.93
C LEU A 315 -19.33 7.67 3.80
N GLU A 316 -20.25 8.09 2.93
CA GLU A 316 -20.39 9.50 2.58
C GLU A 316 -20.82 10.37 3.76
N ASN A 317 -21.83 9.94 4.52
CA ASN A 317 -22.32 10.69 5.68
C ASN A 317 -21.26 10.74 6.79
N GLU A 318 -20.63 9.60 7.08
CA GLU A 318 -19.58 9.49 8.07
C GLU A 318 -18.39 10.39 7.73
N MET A 319 -17.96 10.42 6.46
CA MET A 319 -16.87 11.29 6.01
C MET A 319 -17.24 12.77 6.13
N ASN A 320 -18.45 13.17 5.75
CA ASN A 320 -18.90 14.54 5.89
C ASN A 320 -18.84 14.98 7.37
N ASP A 321 -19.39 14.19 8.27
CA ASP A 321 -19.40 14.50 9.71
C ASP A 321 -17.99 14.54 10.30
N LEU A 322 -17.13 13.59 9.94
CA LEU A 322 -15.74 13.53 10.39
C LEU A 322 -14.90 14.72 9.89
N PHE A 323 -15.09 15.15 8.63
CA PHE A 323 -14.40 16.29 8.09
C PHE A 323 -14.85 17.60 8.75
N GLU A 324 -16.15 17.78 9.00
CA GLU A 324 -16.66 18.93 9.75
C GLU A 324 -16.16 18.94 11.20
N LEU A 325 -16.11 17.79 11.85
CA LEU A 325 -15.52 17.67 13.18
C LEU A 325 -14.02 18.06 13.19
N LYS A 326 -13.27 17.65 12.17
CA LYS A 326 -11.85 18.00 12.03
C LYS A 326 -11.66 19.50 11.83
N LYS A 327 -12.48 20.15 10.97
CA LYS A 327 -12.47 21.60 10.76
C LYS A 327 -12.75 22.35 12.05
N ALA A 328 -13.80 21.96 12.77
CA ALA A 328 -14.16 22.57 14.04
C ALA A 328 -13.04 22.45 15.09
N THR A 329 -12.30 21.35 15.09
CA THR A 329 -11.15 21.15 15.98
C THR A 329 -10.01 22.10 15.65
N LEU A 330 -9.70 22.30 14.37
CA LEU A 330 -8.63 23.20 13.92
C LEU A 330 -8.94 24.68 14.19
N GLN A 331 -10.20 25.09 14.21
CA GLN A 331 -10.62 26.47 14.50
C GLN A 331 -10.54 26.82 15.99
N ARG A 332 -10.39 25.85 16.88
CA ARG A 332 -10.29 26.04 18.34
C ARG A 332 -8.85 26.19 18.85
N ILE A 333 -7.87 25.91 17.98
CA ILE A 333 -6.44 26.03 18.25
C ILE A 333 -5.92 27.37 17.75
#